data_6f24572731e93ec3c5604f273f4c5233
#
_entry.id   6f24572731e93ec3c5604f273f4c5233
#
_cell.length_a   1.000
_cell.length_b   1.000
_cell.length_c   1.000
_cell.angle_alpha   90.00
_cell.angle_beta   90.00
_cell.angle_gamma   90.00
#
_symmetry.space_group_name_H-M   'P 1'
#
loop_
_entity.id
_entity.type
_entity.pdbx_description
1 polymer ?
#
loop_
_entity_poly.entity_id
_entity_poly.type
_entity_poly.pdbx_seq_one_letter_code
_entity_poly.pdbx_strand_id
1 'polypeptide(L)'
;MYLDHAAATPMDPKVLTAMQPYFTNDFFNPSAPYSPAIVVRRAYEAAKDSIAHAIGAKGEEIVMTAGATESVNLAFNSIGGHVVTGNVEHHAVLEAAKLFEHTFVEADPRGMVSAASVKAAITTETRLVSIALANNELGTIQPIRDIAEVVRKEREARLGRGDHTPIYLHSDASQGVGQLDVNVARLGVDLLTLNAAKVYGPKQVGLLWAASHVELKPQVRGGGQERGMRSGTENVAGAIGFAKAMELASEHRKYESDRLAKLRDTLESKLVNAFPKAVLSGHRKHRLAGHLHISFPNLDAERVLFALESRNVLVATGSACAANKGTRSHVLTAIGLAPEVADGSLRMTLGHLSDDENIAKAADIIIEEVSREYTRVSAC
;
A
#
# COMPACT_ATOMS: atom_id res chain seq x y z
N MET A 1 6.34 20.08 -9.26
CA MET A 1 6.97 19.18 -8.27
C MET A 1 5.95 18.15 -7.84
N TYR A 2 6.27 16.87 -7.98
CA TYR A 2 5.34 15.76 -7.70
C TYR A 2 5.53 15.25 -6.27
N LEU A 3 4.53 15.45 -5.43
CA LEU A 3 4.52 15.06 -4.02
C LEU A 3 3.34 14.10 -3.71
N ASP A 4 2.99 13.20 -4.64
CA ASP A 4 1.90 12.23 -4.47
C ASP A 4 2.30 10.80 -4.88
N HIS A 5 3.51 10.37 -4.48
CA HIS A 5 4.03 9.03 -4.80
C HIS A 5 3.22 7.89 -4.18
N ALA A 6 2.43 8.15 -3.12
CA ALA A 6 1.51 7.15 -2.58
C ALA A 6 0.34 6.82 -3.52
N ALA A 7 -0.09 7.79 -4.36
CA ALA A 7 -1.12 7.53 -5.37
C ALA A 7 -0.56 6.75 -6.56
N ALA A 8 0.57 7.18 -7.12
CA ALA A 8 1.26 6.49 -8.21
C ALA A 8 2.73 6.88 -8.27
N THR A 9 3.58 5.95 -8.69
CA THR A 9 4.97 6.26 -9.02
C THR A 9 5.16 6.26 -10.55
N PRO A 10 6.08 7.07 -11.11
CA PRO A 10 6.49 6.90 -12.50
C PRO A 10 7.17 5.55 -12.65
N MET A 11 7.06 4.93 -13.82
CA MET A 11 7.82 3.71 -14.10
C MET A 11 9.31 4.05 -14.23
N ASP A 12 10.17 3.27 -13.56
CA ASP A 12 11.62 3.42 -13.69
C ASP A 12 12.06 3.11 -15.14
N PRO A 13 12.95 3.90 -15.76
CA PRO A 13 13.45 3.62 -17.11
C PRO A 13 14.08 2.22 -17.27
N LYS A 14 14.75 1.70 -16.27
CA LYS A 14 15.32 0.34 -16.29
C LYS A 14 14.23 -0.72 -16.29
N VAL A 15 13.12 -0.47 -15.59
CA VAL A 15 11.93 -1.33 -15.60
C VAL A 15 11.31 -1.34 -16.99
N LEU A 16 11.09 -0.16 -17.60
CA LEU A 16 10.55 -0.06 -18.94
C LEU A 16 11.43 -0.80 -19.96
N THR A 17 12.75 -0.62 -19.88
CA THR A 17 13.72 -1.31 -20.75
C THR A 17 13.63 -2.84 -20.61
N ALA A 18 13.49 -3.36 -19.38
CA ALA A 18 13.34 -4.79 -19.13
C ALA A 18 12.04 -5.37 -19.72
N MET A 19 10.95 -4.58 -19.73
CA MET A 19 9.65 -4.97 -20.27
C MET A 19 9.60 -4.96 -21.80
N GLN A 20 10.35 -4.07 -22.44
CA GLN A 20 10.20 -3.74 -23.85
C GLN A 20 10.27 -4.95 -24.81
N PRO A 21 11.17 -5.94 -24.67
CA PRO A 21 11.23 -7.09 -25.55
C PRO A 21 9.92 -7.89 -25.62
N TYR A 22 9.19 -7.97 -24.52
CA TYR A 22 7.98 -8.78 -24.39
C TYR A 22 6.73 -8.14 -25.02
N PHE A 23 6.84 -6.94 -25.56
CA PHE A 23 5.77 -6.31 -26.36
C PHE A 23 5.92 -6.55 -27.86
N THR A 24 7.14 -6.86 -28.34
CA THR A 24 7.43 -6.90 -29.79
C THR A 24 8.17 -8.16 -30.23
N ASN A 25 9.27 -8.52 -29.58
CA ASN A 25 10.12 -9.63 -29.99
C ASN A 25 9.73 -10.95 -29.34
N ASP A 26 9.52 -10.91 -28.02
CA ASP A 26 9.20 -12.09 -27.17
C ASP A 26 7.72 -12.09 -26.75
N PHE A 27 6.83 -11.73 -27.68
CA PHE A 27 5.38 -11.58 -27.46
C PHE A 27 4.60 -12.88 -27.35
N PHE A 28 5.25 -14.02 -27.43
CA PHE A 28 4.63 -15.34 -27.53
C PHE A 28 3.82 -15.68 -26.27
N ASN A 29 2.66 -16.33 -26.49
CA ASN A 29 1.84 -16.82 -25.39
C ASN A 29 2.59 -17.93 -24.62
N PRO A 30 2.85 -17.77 -23.30
CA PRO A 30 3.60 -18.74 -22.51
C PRO A 30 3.00 -20.13 -22.46
N SER A 31 1.69 -20.27 -22.72
CA SER A 31 0.97 -21.56 -22.73
C SER A 31 1.15 -22.34 -24.04
N ALA A 32 1.74 -21.75 -25.08
CA ALA A 32 1.93 -22.42 -26.35
C ALA A 32 3.09 -23.44 -26.30
N PRO A 33 3.05 -24.53 -27.11
CA PRO A 33 4.01 -25.62 -27.04
C PRO A 33 5.32 -25.39 -27.81
N TYR A 34 5.43 -24.35 -28.61
CA TYR A 34 6.60 -24.10 -29.47
C TYR A 34 7.74 -23.40 -28.72
N SER A 35 8.98 -23.58 -29.20
CA SER A 35 10.20 -23.16 -28.51
C SER A 35 10.23 -21.69 -28.07
N PRO A 36 9.86 -20.68 -28.86
CA PRO A 36 9.84 -19.29 -28.40
C PRO A 36 8.91 -19.06 -27.19
N ALA A 37 7.74 -19.70 -27.18
CA ALA A 37 6.80 -19.59 -26.06
C ALA A 37 7.35 -20.25 -24.79
N ILE A 38 8.10 -21.35 -24.91
CA ILE A 38 8.78 -21.99 -23.77
C ILE A 38 9.83 -21.06 -23.17
N VAL A 39 10.57 -20.29 -24.00
CA VAL A 39 11.53 -19.29 -23.51
C VAL A 39 10.81 -18.18 -22.73
N VAL A 40 9.71 -17.66 -23.26
CA VAL A 40 8.89 -16.63 -22.59
C VAL A 40 8.30 -17.14 -21.28
N ARG A 41 7.80 -18.38 -21.25
CA ARG A 41 7.33 -19.01 -20.00
C ARG A 41 8.42 -19.11 -18.95
N ARG A 42 9.63 -19.52 -19.33
CA ARG A 42 10.78 -19.57 -18.40
C ARG A 42 11.13 -18.18 -17.86
N ALA A 43 11.09 -17.15 -18.70
CA ALA A 43 11.32 -15.78 -18.27
C ALA A 43 10.24 -15.32 -17.27
N TYR A 44 8.98 -15.66 -17.51
CA TYR A 44 7.88 -15.38 -16.61
C TYR A 44 8.05 -16.04 -15.23
N GLU A 45 8.36 -17.34 -15.20
CA GLU A 45 8.61 -18.05 -13.95
C GLU A 45 9.85 -17.52 -13.23
N ALA A 46 10.93 -17.21 -13.93
CA ALA A 46 12.12 -16.59 -13.35
C ALA A 46 11.82 -15.20 -12.74
N ALA A 47 10.93 -14.41 -13.35
CA ALA A 47 10.47 -13.15 -12.78
C ALA A 47 9.71 -13.38 -11.46
N LYS A 48 8.83 -14.37 -11.39
CA LYS A 48 8.14 -14.76 -10.16
C LYS A 48 9.12 -15.21 -9.08
N ASP A 49 10.11 -16.03 -9.44
CA ASP A 49 11.15 -16.47 -8.51
C ASP A 49 11.97 -15.29 -7.97
N SER A 50 12.31 -14.30 -8.81
CA SER A 50 13.01 -13.08 -8.40
C SER A 50 12.17 -12.25 -7.40
N ILE A 51 10.88 -12.07 -7.67
CA ILE A 51 9.96 -11.38 -6.74
C ILE A 51 9.86 -12.16 -5.42
N ALA A 52 9.69 -13.48 -5.49
CA ALA A 52 9.60 -14.35 -4.33
C ALA A 52 10.85 -14.26 -3.46
N HIS A 53 12.04 -14.30 -4.07
CA HIS A 53 13.31 -14.13 -3.37
C HIS A 53 13.36 -12.81 -2.60
N ALA A 54 12.90 -11.70 -3.20
CA ALA A 54 12.90 -10.39 -2.57
C ALA A 54 12.01 -10.31 -1.31
N ILE A 55 10.99 -11.17 -1.20
CA ILE A 55 10.10 -11.25 -0.03
C ILE A 55 10.37 -12.48 0.86
N GLY A 56 11.38 -13.28 0.56
CA GLY A 56 11.73 -14.48 1.32
C GLY A 56 10.76 -15.66 1.14
N ALA A 57 10.21 -15.80 -0.07
CA ALA A 57 9.22 -16.80 -0.47
C ALA A 57 9.70 -17.65 -1.66
N LYS A 58 8.82 -18.53 -2.18
CA LYS A 58 9.04 -19.31 -3.40
C LYS A 58 8.13 -18.81 -4.51
N GLY A 59 8.58 -18.89 -5.78
CA GLY A 59 7.80 -18.46 -6.95
C GLY A 59 6.46 -19.17 -7.10
N GLU A 60 6.40 -20.44 -6.71
CA GLU A 60 5.16 -21.24 -6.69
C GLU A 60 4.11 -20.76 -5.68
N GLU A 61 4.48 -19.95 -4.70
CA GLU A 61 3.58 -19.37 -3.70
C GLU A 61 3.00 -18.02 -4.16
N ILE A 62 3.43 -17.50 -5.33
CA ILE A 62 2.97 -16.23 -5.89
C ILE A 62 1.87 -16.47 -6.93
N VAL A 63 0.81 -15.69 -6.84
CA VAL A 63 -0.22 -15.52 -7.87
C VAL A 63 -0.16 -14.09 -8.40
N MET A 64 0.17 -13.92 -9.69
CA MET A 64 0.16 -12.62 -10.34
C MET A 64 -1.28 -12.14 -10.57
N THR A 65 -1.52 -10.87 -10.31
CA THR A 65 -2.85 -10.23 -10.40
C THR A 65 -2.76 -8.90 -11.16
N ALA A 66 -3.90 -8.29 -11.45
CA ALA A 66 -3.96 -6.95 -12.06
C ALA A 66 -3.71 -5.80 -11.06
N GLY A 67 -3.35 -6.09 -9.81
CA GLY A 67 -3.05 -5.09 -8.79
C GLY A 67 -3.53 -5.48 -7.41
N ALA A 68 -3.24 -4.65 -6.40
CA ALA A 68 -3.56 -4.94 -5.00
C ALA A 68 -5.06 -5.18 -4.77
N THR A 69 -5.93 -4.46 -5.45
CA THR A 69 -7.39 -4.66 -5.30
C THR A 69 -7.81 -6.08 -5.68
N GLU A 70 -7.30 -6.64 -6.79
CA GLU A 70 -7.56 -8.03 -7.17
C GLU A 70 -6.97 -9.00 -6.14
N SER A 71 -5.74 -8.75 -5.68
CA SER A 71 -5.05 -9.58 -4.68
C SER A 71 -5.83 -9.64 -3.36
N VAL A 72 -6.27 -8.50 -2.85
CA VAL A 72 -7.11 -8.40 -1.63
C VAL A 72 -8.41 -9.19 -1.81
N ASN A 73 -9.12 -8.99 -2.92
CA ASN A 73 -10.35 -9.72 -3.19
C ASN A 73 -10.11 -11.23 -3.29
N LEU A 74 -9.02 -11.66 -3.94
CA LEU A 74 -8.65 -13.07 -4.02
C LEU A 74 -8.40 -13.66 -2.62
N ALA A 75 -7.68 -12.96 -1.75
CA ALA A 75 -7.42 -13.39 -0.38
C ALA A 75 -8.74 -13.53 0.42
N PHE A 76 -9.57 -12.49 0.44
CA PHE A 76 -10.82 -12.46 1.20
C PHE A 76 -11.82 -13.54 0.74
N ASN A 77 -12.06 -13.64 -0.57
CA ASN A 77 -12.99 -14.64 -1.12
C ASN A 77 -12.45 -16.08 -1.00
N SER A 78 -11.13 -16.28 -0.93
CA SER A 78 -10.55 -17.60 -0.70
C SER A 78 -10.81 -18.09 0.72
N ILE A 79 -10.65 -17.23 1.70
CA ILE A 79 -10.74 -17.61 3.12
C ILE A 79 -12.19 -17.58 3.60
N GLY A 80 -12.94 -16.49 3.36
CA GLY A 80 -14.31 -16.32 3.84
C GLY A 80 -14.41 -16.29 5.37
N GLY A 81 -15.62 -16.51 5.91
CA GLY A 81 -15.88 -16.50 7.34
C GLY A 81 -15.82 -15.10 7.96
N HIS A 82 -15.74 -15.01 9.29
CA HIS A 82 -15.61 -13.73 9.97
C HIS A 82 -14.22 -13.11 9.73
N VAL A 83 -14.20 -11.82 9.41
CA VAL A 83 -13.00 -11.03 9.10
C VAL A 83 -12.76 -9.97 10.16
N VAL A 84 -11.54 -9.87 10.65
CA VAL A 84 -11.08 -8.76 11.51
C VAL A 84 -10.13 -7.87 10.70
N THR A 85 -10.42 -6.57 10.61
CA THR A 85 -9.59 -5.61 9.88
C THR A 85 -9.64 -4.22 10.53
N GLY A 86 -8.68 -3.34 10.20
CA GLY A 86 -8.64 -1.97 10.74
C GLY A 86 -9.67 -1.06 10.10
N ASN A 87 -10.18 -0.07 10.85
CA ASN A 87 -11.09 0.96 10.33
C ASN A 87 -10.39 2.02 9.46
N VAL A 88 -9.05 1.98 9.40
CA VAL A 88 -8.20 2.89 8.60
C VAL A 88 -7.64 2.25 7.33
N GLU A 89 -8.11 1.06 6.98
CA GLU A 89 -7.64 0.32 5.80
C GLU A 89 -8.00 1.02 4.49
N HIS A 90 -7.29 0.64 3.42
CA HIS A 90 -7.65 1.07 2.07
C HIS A 90 -9.06 0.57 1.68
N HIS A 91 -9.79 1.34 0.88
CA HIS A 91 -11.14 0.95 0.43
C HIS A 91 -11.24 -0.45 -0.18
N ALA A 92 -10.19 -0.93 -0.87
CA ALA A 92 -10.18 -2.29 -1.40
C ALA A 92 -10.33 -3.36 -0.30
N VAL A 93 -9.78 -3.11 0.90
CA VAL A 93 -9.89 -3.99 2.07
C VAL A 93 -11.26 -3.81 2.73
N LEU A 94 -11.67 -2.55 2.98
CA LEU A 94 -12.94 -2.26 3.65
C LEU A 94 -14.14 -2.80 2.88
N GLU A 95 -14.17 -2.58 1.55
CA GLU A 95 -15.28 -3.06 0.71
C GLU A 95 -15.26 -4.60 0.55
N ALA A 96 -14.09 -5.22 0.50
CA ALA A 96 -13.99 -6.68 0.50
C ALA A 96 -14.46 -7.28 1.83
N ALA A 97 -14.13 -6.65 2.97
CA ALA A 97 -14.55 -7.10 4.29
C ALA A 97 -16.09 -7.07 4.45
N LYS A 98 -16.75 -6.04 3.92
CA LYS A 98 -18.22 -5.88 4.00
C LYS A 98 -19.02 -7.01 3.33
N LEU A 99 -18.39 -7.83 2.50
CA LEU A 99 -19.03 -9.02 1.89
C LEU A 99 -19.15 -10.19 2.86
N PHE A 100 -18.53 -10.10 4.04
CA PHE A 100 -18.48 -11.14 5.07
C PHE A 100 -18.90 -10.58 6.41
N GLU A 101 -19.22 -11.46 7.37
CA GLU A 101 -19.26 -11.07 8.77
C GLU A 101 -17.90 -10.48 9.15
N HIS A 102 -17.89 -9.29 9.76
CA HIS A 102 -16.64 -8.58 10.00
C HIS A 102 -16.65 -7.71 11.26
N THR A 103 -15.46 -7.46 11.78
CA THR A 103 -15.21 -6.49 12.83
C THR A 103 -14.15 -5.51 12.40
N PHE A 104 -14.51 -4.22 12.35
CA PHE A 104 -13.55 -3.14 12.16
C PHE A 104 -12.93 -2.76 13.51
N VAL A 105 -11.63 -2.96 13.64
CA VAL A 105 -10.85 -2.57 14.81
C VAL A 105 -10.50 -1.09 14.73
N GLU A 106 -10.78 -0.35 15.79
CA GLU A 106 -10.47 1.07 15.85
C GLU A 106 -8.95 1.31 15.96
N ALA A 107 -8.47 2.23 15.14
CA ALA A 107 -7.11 2.75 15.25
C ALA A 107 -7.02 3.82 16.35
N ASP A 108 -5.83 3.98 16.95
CA ASP A 108 -5.54 5.09 17.83
C ASP A 108 -5.46 6.44 17.07
N PRO A 109 -5.38 7.60 17.74
CA PRO A 109 -5.26 8.90 17.08
C PRO A 109 -4.03 9.06 16.17
N ARG A 110 -3.08 8.13 16.22
CA ARG A 110 -1.91 8.08 15.33
C ARG A 110 -2.13 7.15 14.13
N GLY A 111 -3.32 6.56 14.01
CA GLY A 111 -3.68 5.62 12.96
C GLY A 111 -3.08 4.22 13.15
N MET A 112 -2.74 3.84 14.38
CA MET A 112 -2.17 2.52 14.68
C MET A 112 -3.25 1.58 15.25
N VAL A 113 -3.36 0.39 14.67
CA VAL A 113 -4.21 -0.71 15.15
C VAL A 113 -3.37 -1.57 16.10
N SER A 114 -3.75 -1.64 17.37
CA SER A 114 -2.98 -2.40 18.36
C SER A 114 -3.22 -3.91 18.27
N ALA A 115 -2.19 -4.71 18.58
CA ALA A 115 -2.33 -6.16 18.69
C ALA A 115 -3.36 -6.57 19.76
N ALA A 116 -3.49 -5.78 20.85
CA ALA A 116 -4.48 -6.01 21.89
C ALA A 116 -5.91 -5.83 21.37
N SER A 117 -6.16 -4.78 20.58
CA SER A 117 -7.46 -4.53 19.96
C SER A 117 -7.83 -5.63 18.96
N VAL A 118 -6.87 -6.08 18.14
CA VAL A 118 -7.04 -7.21 17.22
C VAL A 118 -7.40 -8.48 18.00
N LYS A 119 -6.67 -8.77 19.11
CA LYS A 119 -6.97 -9.93 19.96
C LYS A 119 -8.40 -9.90 20.52
N ALA A 120 -8.87 -8.74 20.95
CA ALA A 120 -10.22 -8.56 21.49
C ALA A 120 -11.32 -8.74 20.43
N ALA A 121 -11.02 -8.48 19.16
CA ALA A 121 -11.94 -8.61 18.03
C ALA A 121 -12.03 -10.04 17.46
N ILE A 122 -11.07 -10.91 17.77
CA ILE A 122 -11.07 -12.30 17.30
C ILE A 122 -12.16 -13.10 18.03
N THR A 123 -13.00 -13.80 17.26
CA THR A 123 -14.03 -14.73 17.74
C THR A 123 -13.70 -16.15 17.29
N THR A 124 -14.49 -17.13 17.70
CA THR A 124 -14.39 -18.53 17.23
C THR A 124 -14.57 -18.64 15.73
N GLU A 125 -15.39 -17.76 15.14
CA GLU A 125 -15.71 -17.74 13.71
C GLU A 125 -14.68 -16.98 12.87
N THR A 126 -13.72 -16.27 13.50
CA THR A 126 -12.72 -15.48 12.77
C THR A 126 -11.79 -16.38 11.97
N ARG A 127 -11.71 -16.15 10.65
CA ARG A 127 -10.86 -16.91 9.75
C ARG A 127 -9.77 -16.05 9.09
N LEU A 128 -9.99 -14.74 9.01
CA LEU A 128 -9.04 -13.79 8.41
C LEU A 128 -8.85 -12.58 9.32
N VAL A 129 -7.59 -12.28 9.62
CA VAL A 129 -7.15 -10.99 10.14
C VAL A 129 -6.43 -10.29 9.00
N SER A 130 -6.86 -9.08 8.61
CA SER A 130 -6.26 -8.33 7.50
C SER A 130 -5.88 -6.93 7.95
N ILE A 131 -4.58 -6.65 8.05
CA ILE A 131 -4.07 -5.35 8.47
C ILE A 131 -2.98 -4.92 7.49
N ALA A 132 -3.12 -3.73 6.90
CA ALA A 132 -2.10 -3.17 6.02
C ALA A 132 -0.77 -3.00 6.74
N LEU A 133 0.36 -3.19 6.06
CA LEU A 133 1.69 -2.96 6.63
C LEU A 133 1.91 -1.48 6.97
N ALA A 134 1.38 -0.57 6.14
CA ALA A 134 1.42 0.86 6.40
C ALA A 134 0.21 1.56 5.76
N ASN A 135 -0.31 2.56 6.45
CA ASN A 135 -1.46 3.34 5.97
C ASN A 135 -1.04 4.27 4.81
N ASN A 136 -1.85 4.32 3.77
CA ASN A 136 -1.58 5.09 2.55
C ASN A 136 -1.79 6.61 2.68
N GLU A 137 -2.50 7.08 3.71
CA GLU A 137 -2.72 8.51 3.96
C GLU A 137 -1.74 9.04 5.00
N LEU A 138 -1.67 8.41 6.16
CA LEU A 138 -0.86 8.85 7.30
C LEU A 138 0.59 8.39 7.23
N GLY A 139 0.86 7.33 6.46
CA GLY A 139 2.15 6.66 6.46
C GLY A 139 2.43 5.83 7.71
N THR A 140 1.51 5.76 8.67
CA THR A 140 1.68 4.99 9.93
C THR A 140 1.94 3.52 9.64
N ILE A 141 3.04 2.99 10.18
CA ILE A 141 3.46 1.59 10.06
C ILE A 141 2.76 0.78 11.16
N GLN A 142 2.10 -0.31 10.77
CA GLN A 142 1.35 -1.16 11.68
C GLN A 142 2.24 -2.23 12.34
N PRO A 143 1.93 -2.66 13.58
CA PRO A 143 2.71 -3.64 14.34
C PRO A 143 2.40 -5.08 13.89
N ILE A 144 2.67 -5.41 12.60
CA ILE A 144 2.27 -6.69 11.99
C ILE A 144 2.85 -7.89 12.73
N ARG A 145 4.10 -7.81 13.23
CA ARG A 145 4.70 -8.91 14.01
C ARG A 145 3.96 -9.20 15.31
N ASP A 146 3.53 -8.16 16.01
CA ASP A 146 2.80 -8.33 17.27
C ASP A 146 1.41 -8.91 17.00
N ILE A 147 0.78 -8.50 15.87
CA ILE A 147 -0.49 -9.05 15.40
C ILE A 147 -0.32 -10.51 14.96
N ALA A 148 0.77 -10.84 14.26
CA ALA A 148 1.10 -12.21 13.88
C ALA A 148 1.24 -13.13 15.10
N GLU A 149 1.86 -12.64 16.18
CA GLU A 149 1.95 -13.38 17.44
C GLU A 149 0.58 -13.63 18.09
N VAL A 150 -0.34 -12.67 18.00
CA VAL A 150 -1.74 -12.84 18.44
C VAL A 150 -2.44 -13.94 17.63
N VAL A 151 -2.33 -13.89 16.30
CA VAL A 151 -2.94 -14.91 15.41
C VAL A 151 -2.33 -16.30 15.66
N ARG A 152 -1.01 -16.38 15.84
CA ARG A 152 -0.32 -17.63 16.18
C ARG A 152 -0.84 -18.24 17.48
N LYS A 153 -0.95 -17.43 18.55
CA LYS A 153 -1.46 -17.88 19.86
C LYS A 153 -2.92 -18.33 19.78
N GLU A 154 -3.76 -17.63 19.00
CA GLU A 154 -5.14 -18.06 18.80
C GLU A 154 -5.21 -19.40 18.06
N ARG A 155 -4.36 -19.62 17.05
CA ARG A 155 -4.24 -20.89 16.33
C ARG A 155 -3.87 -22.04 17.28
N GLU A 156 -2.89 -21.82 18.15
CA GLU A 156 -2.49 -22.80 19.17
C GLU A 156 -3.61 -23.07 20.19
N ALA A 157 -4.30 -22.01 20.64
CA ALA A 157 -5.41 -22.15 21.57
C ALA A 157 -6.59 -22.94 20.95
N ARG A 158 -6.90 -22.72 19.65
CA ARG A 158 -7.90 -23.51 18.92
C ARG A 158 -7.52 -24.98 18.89
N LEU A 159 -6.31 -25.30 18.48
CA LEU A 159 -5.82 -26.68 18.46
C LEU A 159 -5.89 -27.34 19.83
N GLY A 160 -5.52 -26.63 20.90
CA GLY A 160 -5.57 -27.12 22.27
C GLY A 160 -6.98 -27.45 22.76
N ARG A 161 -8.04 -26.85 22.21
CA ARG A 161 -9.46 -27.19 22.52
C ARG A 161 -10.12 -28.09 21.45
N GLY A 162 -9.34 -28.61 20.50
CA GLY A 162 -9.86 -29.51 19.45
C GLY A 162 -10.56 -28.77 18.30
N ASP A 163 -10.43 -27.47 18.20
CA ASP A 163 -10.98 -26.65 17.13
C ASP A 163 -9.93 -26.53 16.00
N HIS A 164 -10.24 -27.05 14.83
CA HIS A 164 -9.39 -27.03 13.64
C HIS A 164 -9.75 -25.90 12.65
N THR A 165 -10.63 -24.99 13.02
CA THR A 165 -10.99 -23.83 12.20
C THR A 165 -9.75 -22.96 11.95
N PRO A 166 -9.31 -22.80 10.70
CA PRO A 166 -8.11 -22.05 10.39
C PRO A 166 -8.34 -20.56 10.63
N ILE A 167 -7.29 -19.86 11.09
CA ILE A 167 -7.21 -18.41 11.15
C ILE A 167 -5.91 -17.95 10.47
N TYR A 168 -6.01 -16.98 9.56
CA TYR A 168 -4.89 -16.49 8.76
C TYR A 168 -4.67 -14.99 8.95
N LEU A 169 -3.42 -14.57 8.81
CA LEU A 169 -3.03 -13.16 8.77
C LEU A 169 -2.68 -12.74 7.33
N HIS A 170 -3.44 -11.79 6.80
CA HIS A 170 -3.16 -11.09 5.56
C HIS A 170 -2.61 -9.69 5.84
N SER A 171 -1.64 -9.24 5.04
CA SER A 171 -1.21 -7.85 5.05
C SER A 171 -1.12 -7.28 3.63
N ASP A 172 -1.80 -6.14 3.41
CA ASP A 172 -1.53 -5.31 2.22
C ASP A 172 -0.26 -4.50 2.49
N ALA A 173 0.84 -4.90 1.85
CA ALA A 173 2.13 -4.24 1.97
C ALA A 173 2.45 -3.30 0.79
N SER A 174 1.44 -2.93 -0.02
CA SER A 174 1.63 -2.09 -1.21
C SER A 174 2.31 -0.75 -0.92
N GLN A 175 2.03 -0.13 0.22
CA GLN A 175 2.70 1.13 0.60
C GLN A 175 4.05 0.92 1.29
N GLY A 176 4.27 -0.26 1.86
CA GLY A 176 5.54 -0.59 2.54
C GLY A 176 6.66 -1.02 1.61
N VAL A 177 6.31 -1.62 0.46
CA VAL A 177 7.31 -2.14 -0.50
C VAL A 177 8.26 -1.03 -0.97
N GLY A 178 9.55 -1.34 -1.01
CA GLY A 178 10.60 -0.37 -1.35
C GLY A 178 11.04 0.56 -0.21
N GLN A 179 10.30 0.66 0.89
CA GLN A 179 10.66 1.44 2.08
C GLN A 179 10.88 0.57 3.32
N LEU A 180 10.11 -0.51 3.47
CA LEU A 180 10.17 -1.44 4.59
C LEU A 180 10.65 -2.82 4.17
N ASP A 181 11.03 -3.63 5.16
CA ASP A 181 11.28 -5.05 4.96
C ASP A 181 9.93 -5.79 4.84
N VAL A 182 9.68 -6.34 3.67
CA VAL A 182 8.46 -7.10 3.35
C VAL A 182 8.69 -8.63 3.35
N ASN A 183 9.75 -9.09 4.03
CA ASN A 183 10.02 -10.52 4.16
C ASN A 183 8.90 -11.21 4.94
N VAL A 184 8.23 -12.17 4.31
CA VAL A 184 7.01 -12.80 4.82
C VAL A 184 7.23 -13.55 6.14
N ALA A 185 8.38 -14.22 6.29
CA ALA A 185 8.71 -14.92 7.53
C ALA A 185 8.98 -13.96 8.69
N ARG A 186 9.61 -12.80 8.41
CA ARG A 186 9.85 -11.77 9.43
C ARG A 186 8.58 -11.04 9.83
N LEU A 187 7.66 -10.84 8.89
CA LEU A 187 6.33 -10.27 9.19
C LEU A 187 5.45 -11.27 9.92
N GLY A 188 5.61 -12.59 9.67
CA GLY A 188 4.80 -13.65 10.26
C GLY A 188 3.40 -13.74 9.65
N VAL A 189 3.23 -13.29 8.42
CA VAL A 189 1.95 -13.31 7.69
C VAL A 189 1.75 -14.63 6.95
N ASP A 190 0.51 -14.98 6.65
CA ASP A 190 0.12 -16.13 5.83
C ASP A 190 -0.20 -15.71 4.38
N LEU A 191 -0.62 -14.44 4.19
CA LEU A 191 -0.89 -13.86 2.87
C LEU A 191 -0.31 -12.44 2.82
N LEU A 192 0.25 -12.07 1.66
CA LEU A 192 0.81 -10.75 1.42
C LEU A 192 0.37 -10.21 0.06
N THR A 193 -0.16 -8.99 0.04
CA THR A 193 -0.49 -8.27 -1.19
C THR A 193 0.57 -7.23 -1.51
N LEU A 194 1.03 -7.17 -2.77
CA LEU A 194 1.93 -6.16 -3.29
C LEU A 194 1.40 -5.55 -4.60
N ASN A 195 1.80 -4.29 -4.87
CA ASN A 195 1.41 -3.55 -6.07
C ASN A 195 2.63 -2.91 -6.74
N ALA A 196 2.89 -3.29 -7.99
CA ALA A 196 4.02 -2.78 -8.76
C ALA A 196 3.98 -1.25 -8.96
N ALA A 197 2.78 -0.66 -9.09
CA ALA A 197 2.60 0.78 -9.29
C ALA A 197 3.01 1.64 -8.08
N LYS A 198 3.39 1.04 -6.94
CA LYS A 198 3.84 1.74 -5.74
C LYS A 198 5.37 1.66 -5.55
N VAL A 199 6.05 0.91 -6.43
CA VAL A 199 7.49 0.65 -6.36
C VAL A 199 8.17 0.90 -7.71
N TYR A 200 7.69 1.93 -8.45
CA TYR A 200 8.23 2.32 -9.76
C TYR A 200 8.11 1.24 -10.84
N GLY A 201 7.21 0.28 -10.63
CA GLY A 201 6.84 -0.76 -11.59
C GLY A 201 5.63 -0.38 -12.45
N PRO A 202 5.19 -1.31 -13.31
CA PRO A 202 4.05 -1.11 -14.20
C PRO A 202 2.73 -0.99 -13.42
N LYS A 203 1.78 -0.18 -13.95
CA LYS A 203 0.39 -0.15 -13.52
C LYS A 203 -0.31 -1.44 -13.93
N GLN A 204 -1.42 -1.78 -13.27
CA GLN A 204 -2.20 -2.99 -13.55
C GLN A 204 -1.37 -4.29 -13.39
N VAL A 205 -0.44 -4.27 -12.42
CA VAL A 205 0.33 -5.44 -12.01
C VAL A 205 0.44 -5.47 -10.49
N GLY A 206 0.05 -6.58 -9.91
CA GLY A 206 0.20 -6.87 -8.50
C GLY A 206 0.42 -8.36 -8.27
N LEU A 207 0.48 -8.75 -7.03
CA LEU A 207 0.54 -10.16 -6.64
C LEU A 207 -0.16 -10.39 -5.31
N LEU A 208 -0.61 -11.63 -5.15
CA LEU A 208 -0.88 -12.24 -3.86
C LEU A 208 0.16 -13.33 -3.62
N TRP A 209 0.94 -13.21 -2.56
CA TRP A 209 1.66 -14.34 -1.99
C TRP A 209 0.78 -15.03 -0.97
N ALA A 210 0.75 -16.36 -1.00
CA ALA A 210 0.05 -17.18 -0.04
C ALA A 210 0.97 -18.32 0.42
N ALA A 211 1.13 -18.47 1.72
CA ALA A 211 1.88 -19.57 2.29
C ALA A 211 1.32 -20.94 1.83
N SER A 212 2.16 -21.95 1.69
CA SER A 212 1.81 -23.26 1.12
C SER A 212 0.66 -23.97 1.86
N HIS A 213 0.40 -23.62 3.11
CA HIS A 213 -0.71 -24.16 3.91
C HIS A 213 -2.05 -23.39 3.72
N VAL A 214 -2.06 -22.32 2.93
CA VAL A 214 -3.26 -21.54 2.63
C VAL A 214 -3.86 -22.00 1.33
N GLU A 215 -5.10 -22.45 1.37
CA GLU A 215 -5.84 -22.87 0.18
C GLU A 215 -6.54 -21.67 -0.46
N LEU A 216 -6.12 -21.30 -1.68
CA LEU A 216 -6.76 -20.24 -2.45
C LEU A 216 -7.92 -20.81 -3.29
N LYS A 217 -8.98 -20.00 -3.45
CA LYS A 217 -10.13 -20.30 -4.30
C LYS A 217 -10.16 -19.37 -5.50
N PRO A 218 -10.07 -19.87 -6.75
CA PRO A 218 -10.01 -19.02 -7.92
C PRO A 218 -11.29 -18.21 -8.12
N GLN A 219 -11.14 -16.89 -8.30
CA GLN A 219 -12.24 -15.98 -8.67
C GLN A 219 -12.35 -15.86 -10.20
N VAL A 220 -11.22 -15.76 -10.90
CA VAL A 220 -11.14 -15.70 -12.36
C VAL A 220 -10.85 -17.08 -12.88
N ARG A 221 -11.87 -17.73 -13.45
CA ARG A 221 -11.80 -19.10 -13.97
C ARG A 221 -11.60 -19.10 -15.48
N GLY A 222 -10.87 -20.11 -16.01
CA GLY A 222 -10.59 -20.23 -17.45
C GLY A 222 -9.53 -21.29 -17.73
N GLY A 223 -8.48 -20.94 -18.48
CA GLY A 223 -7.47 -21.86 -19.00
C GLY A 223 -6.44 -22.40 -18.00
N GLY A 224 -6.61 -22.18 -16.71
CA GLY A 224 -5.76 -22.78 -15.67
C GLY A 224 -4.41 -22.09 -15.42
N GLN A 225 -4.20 -20.90 -15.97
CA GLN A 225 -3.00 -20.09 -15.69
C GLN A 225 -2.87 -19.82 -14.18
N GLU A 226 -1.70 -19.41 -13.74
CA GLU A 226 -1.38 -19.26 -12.31
C GLU A 226 -1.79 -20.49 -11.48
N ARG A 227 -1.50 -21.68 -11.98
CA ARG A 227 -1.86 -22.97 -11.36
C ARG A 227 -3.36 -23.09 -11.07
N GLY A 228 -4.19 -22.51 -11.93
CA GLY A 228 -5.65 -22.49 -11.79
C GLY A 228 -6.18 -21.44 -10.82
N MET A 229 -5.32 -20.67 -10.13
CA MET A 229 -5.73 -19.67 -9.15
C MET A 229 -6.22 -18.38 -9.81
N ARG A 230 -5.66 -18.02 -10.97
CA ARG A 230 -6.04 -16.83 -11.72
C ARG A 230 -5.86 -17.08 -13.22
N SER A 231 -6.91 -17.44 -13.90
CA SER A 231 -6.89 -17.73 -15.33
C SER A 231 -6.80 -16.46 -16.18
N GLY A 232 -6.38 -16.64 -17.42
CA GLY A 232 -6.13 -15.58 -18.42
C GLY A 232 -4.66 -15.53 -18.81
N THR A 233 -4.38 -15.22 -20.07
CA THR A 233 -3.00 -15.15 -20.59
C THR A 233 -2.15 -14.27 -19.69
N GLU A 234 -0.97 -14.77 -19.34
CA GLU A 234 -0.04 -14.14 -18.40
C GLU A 234 0.48 -12.80 -18.95
N ASN A 235 0.47 -11.78 -18.13
CA ASN A 235 1.10 -10.49 -18.41
C ASN A 235 2.61 -10.59 -18.21
N VAL A 236 3.31 -11.20 -19.16
CA VAL A 236 4.76 -11.46 -19.07
C VAL A 236 5.55 -10.17 -18.89
N ALA A 237 5.32 -9.17 -19.75
CA ALA A 237 5.98 -7.88 -19.64
C ALA A 237 5.78 -7.24 -18.26
N GLY A 238 4.54 -7.33 -17.74
CA GLY A 238 4.21 -6.82 -16.40
C GLY A 238 4.94 -7.55 -15.27
N ALA A 239 5.05 -8.87 -15.33
CA ALA A 239 5.76 -9.66 -14.34
C ALA A 239 7.27 -9.36 -14.35
N ILE A 240 7.88 -9.28 -15.54
CA ILE A 240 9.29 -8.89 -15.73
C ILE A 240 9.52 -7.47 -15.16
N GLY A 241 8.62 -6.52 -15.48
CA GLY A 241 8.71 -5.16 -14.95
C GLY A 241 8.60 -5.11 -13.43
N PHE A 242 7.69 -5.89 -12.85
CA PHE A 242 7.56 -5.94 -11.39
C PHE A 242 8.79 -6.58 -10.73
N ALA A 243 9.33 -7.67 -11.29
CA ALA A 243 10.57 -8.27 -10.81
C ALA A 243 11.72 -7.27 -10.80
N LYS A 244 11.90 -6.53 -11.90
CA LYS A 244 12.96 -5.49 -11.99
C LYS A 244 12.73 -4.35 -11.00
N ALA A 245 11.49 -3.92 -10.80
CA ALA A 245 11.16 -2.90 -9.81
C ALA A 245 11.48 -3.37 -8.38
N MET A 246 11.17 -4.62 -8.03
CA MET A 246 11.48 -5.22 -6.73
C MET A 246 13.00 -5.38 -6.49
N GLU A 247 13.75 -5.76 -7.51
CA GLU A 247 15.21 -5.82 -7.48
C GLU A 247 15.81 -4.44 -7.13
N LEU A 248 15.47 -3.40 -7.90
CA LEU A 248 15.95 -2.04 -7.69
C LEU A 248 15.54 -1.49 -6.31
N ALA A 249 14.31 -1.76 -5.89
CA ALA A 249 13.82 -1.36 -4.58
C ALA A 249 14.60 -2.03 -3.44
N SER A 250 14.90 -3.32 -3.56
CA SER A 250 15.66 -4.07 -2.55
C SER A 250 17.10 -3.55 -2.42
N GLU A 251 17.75 -3.26 -3.54
CA GLU A 251 19.11 -2.73 -3.59
C GLU A 251 19.23 -1.35 -2.92
N HIS A 252 18.25 -0.47 -3.11
CA HIS A 252 18.34 0.93 -2.69
C HIS A 252 17.52 1.25 -1.44
N ARG A 253 16.74 0.32 -0.89
CA ARG A 253 15.76 0.54 0.18
C ARG A 253 16.28 1.40 1.33
N LYS A 254 17.41 1.01 1.93
CA LYS A 254 17.95 1.71 3.11
C LYS A 254 18.37 3.13 2.77
N TYR A 255 19.17 3.27 1.73
CA TYR A 255 19.65 4.59 1.27
C TYR A 255 18.47 5.52 0.93
N GLU A 256 17.50 5.02 0.17
CA GLU A 256 16.35 5.81 -0.25
C GLU A 256 15.45 6.19 0.94
N SER A 257 15.21 5.27 1.87
CA SER A 257 14.45 5.58 3.09
C SER A 257 15.13 6.66 3.93
N ASP A 258 16.45 6.60 4.10
CA ASP A 258 17.21 7.61 4.86
C ASP A 258 17.18 8.97 4.15
N ARG A 259 17.28 9.00 2.82
CA ARG A 259 17.19 10.21 2.00
C ARG A 259 15.80 10.85 2.08
N LEU A 260 14.75 10.04 1.88
CA LEU A 260 13.37 10.51 1.92
C LEU A 260 12.99 11.03 3.31
N ALA A 261 13.46 10.39 4.38
CA ALA A 261 13.22 10.86 5.75
C ALA A 261 13.78 12.27 5.97
N LYS A 262 15.01 12.54 5.50
CA LYS A 262 15.63 13.86 5.61
C LYS A 262 14.86 14.93 4.83
N LEU A 263 14.48 14.63 3.59
CA LEU A 263 13.69 15.54 2.75
C LEU A 263 12.33 15.85 3.38
N ARG A 264 11.62 14.82 3.88
CA ARG A 264 10.35 14.96 4.59
C ARG A 264 10.51 15.83 5.85
N ASP A 265 11.54 15.59 6.66
CA ASP A 265 11.77 16.34 7.90
C ASP A 265 12.08 17.80 7.60
N THR A 266 12.78 18.09 6.50
CA THR A 266 13.00 19.45 6.01
C THR A 266 11.69 20.13 5.65
N LEU A 267 10.84 19.46 4.85
CA LEU A 267 9.52 19.96 4.47
C LEU A 267 8.63 20.19 5.71
N GLU A 268 8.53 19.18 6.57
CA GLU A 268 7.77 19.24 7.82
C GLU A 268 8.19 20.43 8.68
N SER A 269 9.49 20.59 8.91
CA SER A 269 10.03 21.67 9.76
C SER A 269 9.70 23.06 9.21
N LYS A 270 9.85 23.29 7.90
CA LYS A 270 9.49 24.55 7.25
C LYS A 270 8.00 24.87 7.43
N LEU A 271 7.12 23.90 7.19
CA LEU A 271 5.67 24.09 7.28
C LEU A 271 5.20 24.33 8.72
N VAL A 272 5.72 23.56 9.69
CA VAL A 272 5.36 23.73 11.11
C VAL A 272 5.87 25.06 11.66
N ASN A 273 7.07 25.51 11.25
CA ASN A 273 7.60 26.81 11.65
C ASN A 273 6.77 27.98 11.09
N ALA A 274 6.31 27.86 9.84
CA ALA A 274 5.44 28.86 9.23
C ALA A 274 4.01 28.84 9.81
N PHE A 275 3.51 27.67 10.19
CA PHE A 275 2.16 27.48 10.71
C PHE A 275 2.16 26.70 12.04
N PRO A 276 2.42 27.35 13.16
CA PRO A 276 2.51 26.68 14.48
C PRO A 276 1.21 26.01 14.95
N LYS A 277 0.06 26.35 14.34
CA LYS A 277 -1.25 25.74 14.60
C LYS A 277 -1.55 24.55 13.68
N ALA A 278 -0.68 24.25 12.73
CA ALA A 278 -0.86 23.09 11.85
C ALA A 278 -0.79 21.78 12.65
N VAL A 279 -1.64 20.82 12.28
CA VAL A 279 -1.77 19.53 12.96
C VAL A 279 -1.11 18.46 12.09
N LEU A 280 -0.10 17.79 12.64
CA LEU A 280 0.55 16.65 12.01
C LEU A 280 -0.17 15.36 12.40
N SER A 281 -0.68 14.63 11.43
CA SER A 281 -1.39 13.36 11.62
C SER A 281 -0.47 12.16 11.34
N GLY A 282 -0.78 11.02 11.96
CA GLY A 282 0.00 9.80 11.88
C GLY A 282 1.06 9.64 12.97
N HIS A 283 1.75 8.51 12.98
CA HIS A 283 2.73 8.20 14.01
C HIS A 283 4.08 8.88 13.71
N ARG A 284 4.63 9.64 14.66
CA ARG A 284 5.85 10.45 14.45
C ARG A 284 7.12 9.62 14.18
N LYS A 285 7.23 8.43 14.78
CA LYS A 285 8.41 7.54 14.66
C LYS A 285 8.17 6.34 13.76
N HIS A 286 7.01 5.67 13.90
CA HIS A 286 6.64 4.52 13.08
C HIS A 286 5.86 4.99 11.85
N ARG A 287 6.57 5.63 10.91
CA ARG A 287 6.02 6.26 9.71
C ARG A 287 6.91 5.95 8.50
N LEU A 288 6.30 5.71 7.35
CA LEU A 288 7.02 5.61 6.09
C LEU A 288 7.88 6.85 5.86
N ALA A 289 9.07 6.64 5.36
CA ALA A 289 10.11 7.68 5.28
C ALA A 289 9.65 8.92 4.49
N GLY A 290 8.99 8.71 3.35
CA GLY A 290 8.54 9.79 2.47
C GLY A 290 7.16 10.36 2.77
N HIS A 291 6.44 9.93 3.84
CA HIS A 291 5.07 10.39 4.11
C HIS A 291 5.02 11.57 5.07
N LEU A 292 4.31 12.62 4.66
CA LEU A 292 3.93 13.75 5.50
C LEU A 292 2.43 14.02 5.32
N HIS A 293 1.69 13.98 6.43
CA HIS A 293 0.29 14.38 6.49
C HIS A 293 0.15 15.54 7.46
N ILE A 294 -0.30 16.70 6.96
CA ILE A 294 -0.44 17.93 7.73
C ILE A 294 -1.79 18.59 7.44
N SER A 295 -2.45 19.07 8.47
CA SER A 295 -3.72 19.79 8.36
C SER A 295 -3.53 21.25 8.76
N PHE A 296 -4.13 22.15 8.00
CA PHE A 296 -4.21 23.58 8.26
C PHE A 296 -5.64 23.91 8.71
N PRO A 297 -5.91 23.98 10.03
CA PRO A 297 -7.26 24.10 10.57
C PRO A 297 -8.04 25.29 9.98
N ASN A 298 -9.34 25.08 9.74
CA ASN A 298 -10.27 26.06 9.17
C ASN A 298 -9.97 26.47 7.71
N LEU A 299 -9.12 25.74 7.00
CA LEU A 299 -8.93 25.91 5.56
C LEU A 299 -9.70 24.82 4.78
N ASP A 300 -10.00 25.15 3.53
CA ASP A 300 -10.46 24.19 2.52
C ASP A 300 -9.23 23.68 1.73
N ALA A 301 -8.86 22.42 1.98
CA ALA A 301 -7.70 21.82 1.36
C ALA A 301 -7.86 21.65 -0.18
N GLU A 302 -9.06 21.53 -0.71
CA GLU A 302 -9.27 21.45 -2.17
C GLU A 302 -8.91 22.77 -2.84
N ARG A 303 -9.25 23.89 -2.23
CA ARG A 303 -8.85 25.23 -2.74
C ARG A 303 -7.34 25.40 -2.72
N VAL A 304 -6.70 25.02 -1.62
CA VAL A 304 -5.23 25.03 -1.51
C VAL A 304 -4.60 24.14 -2.55
N LEU A 305 -5.15 22.92 -2.77
CA LEU A 305 -4.67 21.98 -3.78
C LEU A 305 -4.68 22.58 -5.18
N PHE A 306 -5.80 23.20 -5.61
CA PHE A 306 -5.88 23.84 -6.92
C PHE A 306 -4.91 25.03 -7.06
N ALA A 307 -4.72 25.80 -5.99
CA ALA A 307 -3.74 26.88 -5.99
C ALA A 307 -2.30 26.33 -6.15
N LEU A 308 -1.97 25.25 -5.44
CA LEU A 308 -0.69 24.57 -5.56
C LEU A 308 -0.46 23.95 -6.94
N GLU A 309 -1.49 23.29 -7.50
CA GLU A 309 -1.45 22.71 -8.85
C GLU A 309 -1.15 23.77 -9.91
N SER A 310 -1.77 24.96 -9.83
CA SER A 310 -1.49 26.08 -10.74
C SER A 310 -0.03 26.53 -10.73
N ARG A 311 0.71 26.20 -9.65
CA ARG A 311 2.14 26.46 -9.47
C ARG A 311 3.02 25.21 -9.62
N ASN A 312 2.45 24.13 -10.22
CA ASN A 312 3.13 22.85 -10.44
C ASN A 312 3.61 22.16 -9.14
N VAL A 313 2.90 22.30 -8.03
CA VAL A 313 3.05 21.52 -6.80
C VAL A 313 1.87 20.56 -6.70
N LEU A 314 2.12 19.27 -6.93
CA LEU A 314 1.09 18.24 -6.97
C LEU A 314 1.08 17.48 -5.65
N VAL A 315 0.03 17.66 -4.87
CA VAL A 315 -0.23 17.02 -3.56
C VAL A 315 -1.60 16.33 -3.58
N ALA A 316 -1.99 15.66 -2.49
CA ALA A 316 -3.32 15.08 -2.35
C ALA A 316 -4.05 15.56 -1.08
N THR A 317 -5.38 15.54 -1.12
CA THR A 317 -6.27 15.76 0.03
C THR A 317 -6.77 14.40 0.51
N GLY A 318 -6.03 13.69 1.37
CA GLY A 318 -6.39 12.34 1.79
C GLY A 318 -6.19 11.30 0.69
N SER A 319 -7.16 10.39 0.45
CA SER A 319 -7.09 9.44 -0.66
C SER A 319 -7.65 10.04 -1.94
N ALA A 320 -7.04 9.73 -3.08
CA ALA A 320 -7.53 10.12 -4.41
C ALA A 320 -8.97 9.63 -4.68
N CYS A 321 -9.42 8.57 -4.01
CA CYS A 321 -10.79 8.04 -4.11
C CYS A 321 -11.82 8.89 -3.34
N ALA A 322 -11.42 9.57 -2.27
CA ALA A 322 -12.30 10.46 -1.50
C ALA A 322 -12.47 11.83 -2.20
N ALA A 323 -11.41 12.35 -2.81
CA ALA A 323 -11.43 13.62 -3.56
C ALA A 323 -12.50 13.65 -4.66
N ASN A 324 -12.70 12.53 -5.39
CA ASN A 324 -13.73 12.44 -6.44
C ASN A 324 -15.18 12.37 -5.93
N LYS A 325 -15.41 12.21 -4.63
CA LYS A 325 -16.75 12.05 -4.03
C LYS A 325 -17.17 13.23 -3.14
N GLY A 326 -16.30 14.24 -2.96
CA GLY A 326 -16.56 15.36 -2.05
C GLY A 326 -16.76 14.91 -0.58
N THR A 327 -16.20 13.75 -0.21
CA THR A 327 -16.35 13.17 1.13
C THR A 327 -15.05 13.30 1.91
N ARG A 328 -15.16 13.65 3.19
CA ARG A 328 -14.02 13.67 4.12
C ARG A 328 -13.36 12.30 4.18
N SER A 329 -12.03 12.26 4.34
CA SER A 329 -11.30 11.02 4.52
C SER A 329 -11.84 10.20 5.69
N HIS A 330 -12.19 8.93 5.42
CA HIS A 330 -12.59 7.98 6.46
C HIS A 330 -11.46 7.72 7.46
N VAL A 331 -10.19 7.76 7.02
CA VAL A 331 -9.01 7.60 7.87
C VAL A 331 -8.93 8.72 8.89
N LEU A 332 -9.09 9.98 8.45
CA LEU A 332 -9.03 11.14 9.35
C LEU A 332 -10.20 11.16 10.33
N THR A 333 -11.37 10.74 9.88
CA THR A 333 -12.54 10.56 10.75
C THR A 333 -12.29 9.44 11.77
N ALA A 334 -11.74 8.31 11.34
CA ALA A 334 -11.47 7.17 12.19
C ALA A 334 -10.42 7.44 13.29
N ILE A 335 -9.47 8.33 13.05
CA ILE A 335 -8.49 8.76 14.07
C ILE A 335 -8.98 9.90 14.96
N GLY A 336 -10.25 10.34 14.79
CA GLY A 336 -10.91 11.33 15.65
C GLY A 336 -10.54 12.78 15.35
N LEU A 337 -10.06 13.12 14.14
CA LEU A 337 -9.82 14.51 13.78
C LEU A 337 -11.16 15.27 13.66
N ALA A 338 -11.21 16.43 14.28
CA ALA A 338 -12.34 17.35 14.13
C ALA A 338 -12.52 17.76 12.65
N PRO A 339 -13.75 17.98 12.19
CA PRO A 339 -14.05 18.34 10.80
C PRO A 339 -13.23 19.50 10.26
N GLU A 340 -13.12 20.57 11.02
CA GLU A 340 -12.38 21.79 10.68
C GLU A 340 -10.86 21.59 10.57
N VAL A 341 -10.33 20.50 11.13
CA VAL A 341 -8.93 20.10 11.00
C VAL A 341 -8.77 19.17 9.79
N ALA A 342 -9.67 18.19 9.66
CA ALA A 342 -9.62 17.19 8.61
C ALA A 342 -9.82 17.80 7.20
N ASP A 343 -10.70 18.78 7.08
CA ASP A 343 -11.02 19.44 5.80
C ASP A 343 -9.86 20.29 5.26
N GLY A 344 -8.95 20.75 6.15
CA GLY A 344 -7.73 21.48 5.78
C GLY A 344 -6.49 20.60 5.59
N SER A 345 -6.65 19.29 5.33
CA SER A 345 -5.53 18.35 5.31
C SER A 345 -4.90 18.16 3.93
N LEU A 346 -3.57 18.14 3.90
CA LEU A 346 -2.77 17.78 2.73
C LEU A 346 -1.92 16.55 3.05
N ARG A 347 -1.93 15.59 2.13
CA ARG A 347 -0.99 14.48 2.10
C ARG A 347 0.12 14.80 1.09
N MET A 348 1.36 14.76 1.53
CA MET A 348 2.54 14.88 0.69
C MET A 348 3.38 13.61 0.81
N THR A 349 3.67 12.97 -0.32
CA THR A 349 4.46 11.75 -0.34
C THR A 349 5.58 11.86 -1.35
N LEU A 350 6.81 11.73 -0.83
CA LEU A 350 8.06 11.92 -1.53
C LEU A 350 8.54 10.59 -2.16
N GLY A 351 9.35 10.69 -3.20
CA GLY A 351 9.94 9.54 -3.87
C GLY A 351 11.14 9.92 -4.74
N HIS A 352 11.43 9.13 -5.80
CA HIS A 352 12.61 9.29 -6.66
C HIS A 352 12.69 10.66 -7.35
N LEU A 353 11.55 11.34 -7.56
CA LEU A 353 11.50 12.68 -8.17
C LEU A 353 11.74 13.81 -7.16
N SER A 354 11.92 13.49 -5.88
CA SER A 354 12.11 14.47 -4.82
C SER A 354 13.60 14.67 -4.54
N ASP A 355 14.06 15.91 -4.54
CA ASP A 355 15.40 16.34 -4.16
C ASP A 355 15.34 17.59 -3.27
N ASP A 356 16.49 18.03 -2.74
CA ASP A 356 16.57 19.16 -1.81
C ASP A 356 16.04 20.47 -2.42
N GLU A 357 16.34 20.73 -3.71
CA GLU A 357 15.90 21.94 -4.41
C GLU A 357 14.39 21.95 -4.59
N ASN A 358 13.84 20.86 -5.12
CA ASN A 358 12.40 20.70 -5.36
C ASN A 358 11.60 20.78 -4.04
N ILE A 359 12.11 20.18 -2.95
CA ILE A 359 11.44 20.22 -1.65
C ILE A 359 11.51 21.61 -1.02
N ALA A 360 12.64 22.31 -1.12
CA ALA A 360 12.76 23.67 -0.64
C ALA A 360 11.78 24.61 -1.37
N LYS A 361 11.73 24.52 -2.70
CA LYS A 361 10.82 25.32 -3.54
C LYS A 361 9.34 24.96 -3.30
N ALA A 362 9.02 23.66 -3.14
CA ALA A 362 7.67 23.24 -2.82
C ALA A 362 7.20 23.79 -1.47
N ALA A 363 8.05 23.73 -0.45
CA ALA A 363 7.74 24.28 0.87
C ALA A 363 7.42 25.79 0.80
N ASP A 364 8.23 26.56 0.08
CA ASP A 364 8.02 28.00 -0.04
C ASP A 364 6.70 28.32 -0.75
N ILE A 365 6.36 27.60 -1.84
CA ILE A 365 5.09 27.74 -2.54
C ILE A 365 3.91 27.34 -1.66
N ILE A 366 4.02 26.24 -0.89
CA ILE A 366 2.96 25.81 0.03
C ILE A 366 2.73 26.86 1.10
N ILE A 367 3.81 27.44 1.66
CA ILE A 367 3.70 28.49 2.67
C ILE A 367 2.99 29.73 2.11
N GLU A 368 3.31 30.15 0.89
CA GLU A 368 2.67 31.29 0.23
C GLU A 368 1.17 31.05 0.01
N GLU A 369 0.80 29.90 -0.57
CA GLU A 369 -0.61 29.61 -0.92
C GLU A 369 -1.48 29.39 0.34
N VAL A 370 -0.97 28.66 1.33
CA VAL A 370 -1.66 28.48 2.61
C VAL A 370 -1.83 29.84 3.34
N SER A 371 -0.80 30.71 3.34
CA SER A 371 -0.90 32.05 3.93
C SER A 371 -1.93 32.93 3.22
N ARG A 372 -1.98 32.86 1.87
CA ARG A 372 -2.96 33.57 1.07
C ARG A 372 -4.39 33.10 1.38
N GLU A 373 -4.59 31.80 1.54
CA GLU A 373 -5.91 31.25 1.87
C GLU A 373 -6.33 31.64 3.30
N TYR A 374 -5.43 31.63 4.28
CA TYR A 374 -5.71 32.16 5.62
C TYR A 374 -6.09 33.64 5.60
N THR A 375 -5.41 34.47 4.80
CA THR A 375 -5.75 35.91 4.65
C THR A 375 -7.15 36.05 4.06
N ARG A 376 -7.50 35.25 3.04
CA ARG A 376 -8.82 35.26 2.43
C ARG A 376 -9.92 34.91 3.43
N VAL A 377 -9.74 33.82 4.21
CA VAL A 377 -10.73 33.35 5.19
C VAL A 377 -10.89 34.37 6.33
N SER A 378 -9.82 35.06 6.72
CA SER A 378 -9.86 36.08 7.78
C SER A 378 -10.54 37.38 7.33
N ALA A 379 -10.69 37.60 6.02
CA ALA A 379 -11.31 38.80 5.46
C ALA A 379 -12.81 38.64 5.17
N CYS A 380 -13.31 37.40 5.30
CA CYS A 380 -14.74 37.05 5.19
C CYS A 380 -15.39 36.94 6.56
#